data_4b80e51624141ce719f45c0d40d852ed
#
_entry.id   4b80e51624141ce719f45c0d40d852ed
#
_cell.length_a   1.000
_cell.length_b   1.000
_cell.length_c   1.000
_cell.angle_alpha   90.00
_cell.angle_beta   90.00
_cell.angle_gamma   90.00
#
_symmetry.space_group_name_H-M   'P 1'
#
loop_
_entity.id
_entity.type
_entity.pdbx_description
1 polymer ?
#
loop_
_entity_poly.entity_id
_entity_poly.type
_entity_poly.pdbx_seq_one_letter_code
_entity_poly.pdbx_strand_id
1 'polypeptide(L)'
;MKKALSVIGGLLLFCLCLNAGPSPSGATGWPKRSAGGTVKPFAVVERCSSIIVGSKATKDGSVILAHNEDLANYCAHHYVYRPHLKHGEGDVFTSYWGAAVPQPAETYGYTATKIFDKSYVPGDVTSGINEYQVSVVNNMSYRRDAPSTLPTHGRLIWTEFTQLALERAKTAREAVRIIGGLAHTYKLGSDSGTIYGVADPFEGWWVEVTLEGQWVAQRVPDDAVGVRANIFRIGVVDFKDSRNFIYSDDLVTYAVKMGWHSGTGSFDFSKVYAAPEKLDNPYNTRRQWRAEELLKKRISSITPRHVISVLRDHYEGTPYDLTDGHKKGSPHQTDERTLCSINTEVSAVSQLRSWLPADVGAVSWRAMATPCTSAYTPWYLGSREVPVAYRTGTNQHTQHSAYWTFREVSRFADVRYETVSEGIGSHLEAFEGREFEAQARTEKEAASLLLRNGDGGRRFLSDYSNKMAEKAMRLGNSLVD
;
A
#
# COMPACT_ATOMS: atom_id res chain seq x y z
N MET A 1 18.46 68.89 -25.52
CA MET A 1 18.27 69.20 -24.06
C MET A 1 17.26 68.25 -23.47
N LYS A 2 17.60 67.63 -22.34
CA LYS A 2 16.81 66.84 -21.42
C LYS A 2 16.61 65.35 -21.78
N LYS A 3 17.36 64.57 -21.04
CA LYS A 3 17.40 63.11 -20.89
C LYS A 3 16.08 62.61 -20.27
N ALA A 4 15.58 61.47 -20.75
CA ALA A 4 14.60 60.65 -20.02
C ALA A 4 15.29 59.40 -19.58
N LEU A 5 15.37 59.16 -18.28
CA LEU A 5 15.85 57.90 -17.65
C LEU A 5 14.76 56.84 -17.79
N SER A 6 15.17 55.68 -18.30
CA SER A 6 14.44 54.41 -18.21
C SER A 6 14.77 53.75 -16.87
N VAL A 7 13.77 53.52 -16.03
CA VAL A 7 13.88 52.72 -14.82
C VAL A 7 13.39 51.32 -15.16
N ILE A 8 14.30 50.38 -15.22
CA ILE A 8 14.01 48.93 -15.28
C ILE A 8 13.82 48.46 -13.84
N GLY A 9 12.57 48.21 -13.47
CA GLY A 9 12.22 47.59 -12.20
C GLY A 9 12.41 46.07 -12.29
N GLY A 10 13.50 45.57 -11.73
CA GLY A 10 13.67 44.15 -11.49
C GLY A 10 12.76 43.66 -10.37
N LEU A 11 11.83 42.81 -10.67
CA LEU A 11 11.11 42.02 -9.69
C LEU A 11 12.04 40.94 -9.14
N LEU A 12 12.62 41.17 -7.96
CA LEU A 12 13.22 40.13 -7.15
C LEU A 12 12.11 39.26 -6.55
N LEU A 13 11.95 38.07 -7.06
CA LEU A 13 11.15 37.02 -6.41
C LEU A 13 11.89 36.58 -5.15
N PHE A 14 11.47 37.13 -3.99
CA PHE A 14 11.85 36.56 -2.70
C PHE A 14 11.14 35.23 -2.52
N CYS A 15 11.83 34.12 -2.73
CA CYS A 15 11.46 32.83 -2.15
C CYS A 15 11.58 32.95 -0.62
N LEU A 16 10.47 33.24 0.03
CA LEU A 16 10.34 33.02 1.47
C LEU A 16 10.37 31.50 1.71
N CYS A 17 11.57 30.98 1.98
CA CYS A 17 11.71 29.73 2.73
C CYS A 17 11.11 29.98 4.12
N LEU A 18 9.84 29.65 4.31
CA LEU A 18 9.29 29.46 5.63
C LEU A 18 10.09 28.33 6.26
N ASN A 19 10.95 28.69 7.20
CA ASN A 19 11.58 27.76 8.13
C ASN A 19 10.46 27.03 8.87
N ALA A 20 10.08 25.84 8.36
CA ALA A 20 9.53 24.83 9.22
C ALA A 20 10.59 24.58 10.29
N GLY A 21 10.22 24.75 11.55
CA GLY A 21 11.09 24.47 12.69
C GLY A 21 11.69 23.09 12.56
N PRO A 22 12.82 22.78 13.21
CA PRO A 22 13.50 21.53 13.02
C PRO A 22 12.55 20.40 13.37
N SER A 23 12.09 19.69 12.35
CA SER A 23 11.60 18.31 12.52
C SER A 23 12.71 17.56 13.26
N PRO A 24 12.40 16.70 14.23
CA PRO A 24 13.42 15.92 14.89
C PRO A 24 14.20 15.18 13.78
N SER A 25 15.40 15.62 13.54
CA SER A 25 16.36 15.04 12.61
C SER A 25 16.66 13.62 13.05
N GLY A 26 16.12 12.61 12.36
CA GLY A 26 16.39 11.25 12.74
C GLY A 26 15.81 10.14 11.87
N ALA A 27 15.17 10.44 10.76
CA ALA A 27 14.72 9.39 9.85
C ALA A 27 15.54 9.44 8.57
N THR A 28 16.77 9.06 8.63
CA THR A 28 17.58 8.79 7.44
C THR A 28 17.51 7.31 7.12
N GLY A 29 17.35 6.99 5.87
CA GLY A 29 17.16 5.69 5.28
C GLY A 29 17.95 4.52 5.87
N TRP A 30 17.62 3.32 5.45
CA TRP A 30 18.25 2.06 5.86
C TRP A 30 19.78 2.13 5.71
N PRO A 31 20.53 1.60 6.68
CA PRO A 31 21.98 1.62 6.61
C PRO A 31 22.50 0.83 5.41
N LYS A 32 23.51 1.37 4.76
CA LYS A 32 24.26 0.67 3.72
C LYS A 32 24.83 -0.63 4.27
N ARG A 33 24.84 -1.69 3.46
CA ARG A 33 25.41 -3.00 3.75
C ARG A 33 26.72 -2.86 4.57
N SER A 34 26.68 -3.29 5.83
CA SER A 34 27.86 -3.64 6.59
C SER A 34 27.67 -5.08 7.06
N ALA A 35 28.54 -5.97 6.65
CA ALA A 35 28.53 -7.34 7.12
C ALA A 35 28.66 -7.37 8.65
N GLY A 36 27.66 -7.89 9.37
CA GLY A 36 27.79 -8.31 10.77
C GLY A 36 27.64 -7.25 11.85
N GLY A 37 26.90 -6.16 11.64
CA GLY A 37 26.67 -5.14 12.68
C GLY A 37 25.26 -5.16 13.30
N THR A 38 25.13 -4.76 14.58
CA THR A 38 23.85 -4.35 15.17
C THR A 38 23.52 -2.93 14.70
N VAL A 39 22.34 -2.72 14.13
CA VAL A 39 21.87 -1.42 13.68
C VAL A 39 20.95 -0.83 14.73
N LYS A 40 21.09 0.47 15.04
CA LYS A 40 20.10 1.15 15.87
C LYS A 40 18.75 1.14 15.17
N PRO A 41 17.62 0.85 15.87
CA PRO A 41 16.30 0.90 15.27
C PRO A 41 16.06 2.28 14.68
N PHE A 42 15.59 2.33 13.43
CA PHE A 42 15.09 3.57 12.84
C PHE A 42 13.66 3.75 13.33
N ALA A 43 13.31 4.95 13.72
CA ALA A 43 11.91 5.30 13.87
C ALA A 43 11.30 5.43 12.45
N VAL A 44 10.94 4.31 11.85
CA VAL A 44 10.16 4.32 10.61
C VAL A 44 8.76 4.79 10.98
N VAL A 45 8.40 5.97 10.53
CA VAL A 45 7.04 6.51 10.72
C VAL A 45 6.20 6.08 9.52
N GLU A 46 6.02 4.78 9.34
CA GLU A 46 5.06 4.23 8.39
C GLU A 46 3.66 4.34 8.97
N ARG A 47 2.69 4.74 8.14
CA ARG A 47 1.37 5.16 8.60
C ARG A 47 0.24 4.60 7.75
N CYS A 48 0.44 3.47 7.12
CA CYS A 48 -0.42 2.85 6.13
C CYS A 48 -1.84 2.56 6.62
N SER A 49 -2.77 2.43 5.67
CA SER A 49 -4.13 1.94 5.91
C SER A 49 -4.49 0.92 4.85
N SER A 50 -5.03 -0.23 5.25
CA SER A 50 -5.44 -1.30 4.34
C SER A 50 -6.86 -1.75 4.60
N ILE A 51 -7.56 -2.16 3.53
CA ILE A 51 -8.95 -2.57 3.54
C ILE A 51 -9.10 -3.87 2.75
N ILE A 52 -9.76 -4.86 3.33
CA ILE A 52 -10.23 -6.07 2.64
C ILE A 52 -11.75 -6.06 2.63
N VAL A 53 -12.34 -6.28 1.45
CA VAL A 53 -13.79 -6.44 1.29
C VAL A 53 -14.07 -7.84 0.79
N GLY A 54 -14.83 -8.61 1.54
CA GLY A 54 -15.23 -9.97 1.18
C GLY A 54 -16.20 -10.00 -0.01
N SER A 55 -16.24 -11.12 -0.72
CA SER A 55 -16.98 -11.28 -1.97
C SER A 55 -18.49 -11.03 -1.86
N LYS A 56 -19.11 -11.32 -0.72
CA LYS A 56 -20.55 -11.07 -0.49
C LYS A 56 -20.83 -9.63 -0.01
N ALA A 57 -19.79 -8.89 0.37
CA ALA A 57 -19.90 -7.49 0.74
C ALA A 57 -19.80 -6.56 -0.49
N THR A 58 -19.26 -7.04 -1.61
CA THR A 58 -19.17 -6.30 -2.87
C THR A 58 -20.43 -6.46 -3.72
N LYS A 59 -20.64 -5.49 -4.64
CA LYS A 59 -21.79 -5.48 -5.56
C LYS A 59 -21.76 -6.61 -6.58
N ASP A 60 -20.56 -6.98 -7.03
CA ASP A 60 -20.35 -7.90 -8.17
C ASP A 60 -19.79 -9.28 -7.76
N GLY A 61 -19.54 -9.50 -6.47
CA GLY A 61 -18.96 -10.74 -5.97
C GLY A 61 -17.43 -10.80 -6.01
N SER A 62 -16.76 -9.72 -6.41
CA SER A 62 -15.29 -9.63 -6.34
C SER A 62 -14.79 -9.55 -4.89
N VAL A 63 -13.55 -9.99 -4.66
CA VAL A 63 -12.81 -9.62 -3.44
C VAL A 63 -12.01 -8.36 -3.75
N ILE A 64 -11.99 -7.40 -2.80
CA ILE A 64 -11.22 -6.16 -2.97
C ILE A 64 -10.15 -6.11 -1.86
N LEU A 65 -8.90 -5.86 -2.27
CA LEU A 65 -7.80 -5.50 -1.36
C LEU A 65 -7.31 -4.10 -1.71
N ALA A 66 -7.32 -3.20 -0.72
CA ALA A 66 -6.95 -1.82 -0.93
C ALA A 66 -5.94 -1.33 0.11
N HIS A 67 -5.15 -0.31 -0.26
CA HIS A 67 -4.03 0.15 0.54
C HIS A 67 -3.64 1.60 0.22
N ASN A 68 -3.42 2.39 1.28
CA ASN A 68 -2.64 3.62 1.24
C ASN A 68 -1.27 3.34 1.86
N GLU A 69 -0.22 3.43 1.04
CA GLU A 69 1.17 3.34 1.48
C GLU A 69 1.63 4.72 1.94
N ASP A 70 1.87 4.88 3.22
CA ASP A 70 2.27 6.15 3.80
C ASP A 70 3.69 6.05 4.35
N LEU A 71 4.61 6.83 3.77
CA LEU A 71 6.00 6.92 4.23
C LEU A 71 6.36 8.36 4.57
N ALA A 72 7.22 8.54 5.56
CA ALA A 72 7.84 9.83 5.80
C ALA A 72 8.87 10.13 4.70
N ASN A 73 9.05 11.42 4.36
CA ASN A 73 10.14 11.91 3.49
C ASN A 73 9.96 11.77 1.97
N TYR A 74 8.74 11.68 1.45
CA TYR A 74 8.48 11.70 0.01
C TYR A 74 9.33 10.69 -0.79
N CYS A 75 9.08 9.42 -0.54
CA CYS A 75 9.74 8.34 -1.24
C CYS A 75 9.06 8.07 -2.58
N ALA A 76 9.73 8.37 -3.69
CA ALA A 76 9.18 8.05 -5.00
C ALA A 76 8.91 6.54 -5.13
N HIS A 77 7.70 6.22 -5.60
CA HIS A 77 7.30 4.86 -5.90
C HIS A 77 7.24 4.65 -7.40
N HIS A 78 7.65 3.46 -7.83
CA HIS A 78 7.53 3.00 -9.20
C HIS A 78 6.50 1.89 -9.30
N TYR A 79 5.72 1.90 -10.38
CA TYR A 79 4.94 0.74 -10.77
C TYR A 79 5.75 -0.12 -11.73
N VAL A 80 5.81 -1.42 -11.50
CA VAL A 80 6.66 -2.35 -12.26
C VAL A 80 5.93 -3.64 -12.62
N TYR A 81 6.31 -4.23 -13.73
CA TYR A 81 5.99 -5.60 -14.09
C TYR A 81 7.22 -6.49 -13.93
N ARG A 82 7.06 -7.67 -13.37
CA ARG A 82 8.07 -8.73 -13.28
C ARG A 82 7.52 -9.96 -13.99
N PRO A 83 8.26 -10.52 -14.96
CA PRO A 83 7.81 -11.73 -15.67
C PRO A 83 7.93 -12.97 -14.78
N HIS A 84 7.22 -14.01 -15.18
CA HIS A 84 7.45 -15.37 -14.71
C HIS A 84 8.89 -15.80 -15.03
N LEU A 85 9.59 -16.39 -14.06
CA LEU A 85 10.97 -16.81 -14.21
C LEU A 85 11.13 -18.30 -13.85
N LYS A 86 12.07 -18.96 -14.51
CA LYS A 86 12.55 -20.31 -14.14
C LYS A 86 13.90 -20.18 -13.45
N HIS A 87 14.13 -21.03 -12.47
CA HIS A 87 15.35 -21.06 -11.67
C HIS A 87 16.06 -22.40 -11.80
N GLY A 88 17.38 -22.35 -11.69
CA GLY A 88 18.22 -23.53 -11.62
C GLY A 88 18.22 -24.20 -10.23
N GLU A 89 18.66 -25.42 -10.17
CA GLU A 89 18.89 -26.10 -8.89
C GLU A 89 19.95 -25.36 -8.07
N GLY A 90 19.63 -25.06 -6.80
CA GLY A 90 20.52 -24.32 -5.91
C GLY A 90 20.45 -22.79 -6.01
N ASP A 91 19.64 -22.24 -6.92
CA ASP A 91 19.42 -20.79 -6.95
C ASP A 91 18.82 -20.29 -5.63
N VAL A 92 19.25 -19.09 -5.22
CA VAL A 92 18.77 -18.46 -3.98
C VAL A 92 18.36 -17.01 -4.22
N PHE A 93 17.33 -16.59 -3.52
CA PHE A 93 17.04 -15.19 -3.30
C PHE A 93 17.92 -14.71 -2.13
N THR A 94 18.73 -13.68 -2.38
CA THR A 94 19.55 -13.06 -1.31
C THR A 94 18.86 -11.83 -0.78
N SER A 95 18.46 -11.87 0.51
CA SER A 95 17.82 -10.75 1.17
C SER A 95 18.77 -9.57 1.37
N TYR A 96 18.20 -8.42 1.67
CA TYR A 96 18.98 -7.23 2.02
C TYR A 96 19.93 -7.47 3.19
N TRP A 97 19.49 -8.22 4.20
CA TRP A 97 20.28 -8.57 5.37
C TRP A 97 21.06 -9.88 5.21
N GLY A 98 21.19 -10.39 3.99
CA GLY A 98 22.04 -11.54 3.68
C GLY A 98 21.44 -12.90 3.96
N ALA A 99 20.13 -13.01 4.22
CA ALA A 99 19.47 -14.31 4.25
C ALA A 99 19.49 -14.92 2.83
N ALA A 100 19.82 -16.21 2.73
CA ALA A 100 19.74 -16.99 1.50
C ALA A 100 18.44 -17.82 1.53
N VAL A 101 17.45 -17.42 0.75
CA VAL A 101 16.16 -18.12 0.64
C VAL A 101 16.18 -18.97 -0.61
N PRO A 102 16.06 -20.30 -0.55
CA PRO A 102 16.04 -21.15 -1.72
C PRO A 102 14.95 -20.73 -2.72
N GLN A 103 15.32 -20.65 -4.02
CA GLN A 103 14.34 -20.40 -5.07
C GLN A 103 13.60 -21.70 -5.42
N PRO A 104 12.27 -21.63 -5.65
CA PRO A 104 11.54 -22.72 -6.27
C PRO A 104 11.97 -22.88 -7.74
N ALA A 105 11.57 -23.96 -8.41
CA ALA A 105 11.86 -24.16 -9.83
C ALA A 105 11.33 -23.04 -10.72
N GLU A 106 10.31 -22.35 -10.28
CA GLU A 106 9.73 -21.19 -10.98
C GLU A 106 9.19 -20.14 -9.99
N THR A 107 9.24 -18.87 -10.36
CA THR A 107 8.58 -17.75 -9.66
C THR A 107 7.58 -17.10 -10.57
N TYR A 108 6.40 -16.74 -10.01
CA TYR A 108 5.28 -16.23 -10.78
C TYR A 108 5.48 -14.78 -11.17
N GLY A 109 4.95 -14.42 -12.35
CA GLY A 109 4.92 -13.04 -12.81
C GLY A 109 3.98 -12.19 -11.95
N TYR A 110 4.35 -10.92 -11.74
CA TYR A 110 3.53 -10.00 -10.94
C TYR A 110 3.69 -8.56 -11.39
N THR A 111 2.70 -7.74 -11.06
CA THR A 111 2.80 -6.27 -11.10
C THR A 111 2.84 -5.75 -9.68
N ALA A 112 3.65 -4.73 -9.43
CA ALA A 112 3.86 -4.25 -8.08
C ALA A 112 4.21 -2.77 -8.03
N THR A 113 3.95 -2.15 -6.88
CA THR A 113 4.54 -0.88 -6.51
C THR A 113 5.81 -1.12 -5.72
N LYS A 114 6.85 -0.38 -6.05
CA LYS A 114 8.17 -0.48 -5.43
C LYS A 114 8.64 0.88 -4.95
N ILE A 115 9.25 0.90 -3.77
CA ILE A 115 9.99 2.07 -3.30
C ILE A 115 11.24 2.24 -4.18
N PHE A 116 11.48 3.45 -4.67
CA PHE A 116 12.67 3.79 -5.40
C PHE A 116 13.36 5.00 -4.74
N ASP A 117 14.04 4.74 -3.67
CA ASP A 117 14.95 5.67 -3.02
C ASP A 117 16.30 4.99 -2.83
N LYS A 118 17.40 5.74 -3.05
CA LYS A 118 18.75 5.22 -2.81
C LYS A 118 19.04 4.93 -1.34
N SER A 119 18.27 5.51 -0.44
CA SER A 119 18.30 5.24 1.00
C SER A 119 17.52 4.00 1.41
N TYR A 120 16.59 3.53 0.55
CA TYR A 120 15.86 2.28 0.70
C TYR A 120 16.48 1.19 -0.17
N VAL A 121 16.15 -0.04 0.14
CA VAL A 121 16.68 -1.20 -0.58
C VAL A 121 16.19 -1.22 -2.01
N PRO A 122 17.05 -1.32 -3.01
CA PRO A 122 16.61 -1.53 -4.38
C PRO A 122 15.79 -2.80 -4.47
N GLY A 123 14.52 -2.67 -4.78
CA GLY A 123 13.66 -3.81 -4.97
C GLY A 123 12.49 -3.96 -4.02
N ASP A 124 12.30 -3.04 -3.09
CA ASP A 124 11.24 -3.07 -2.08
C ASP A 124 9.83 -3.06 -2.65
N VAL A 125 9.14 -4.20 -2.57
CA VAL A 125 7.77 -4.39 -3.04
C VAL A 125 6.79 -4.08 -1.91
N THR A 126 6.07 -2.97 -2.01
CA THR A 126 5.10 -2.55 -0.98
C THR A 126 3.71 -3.14 -1.21
N SER A 127 3.31 -3.31 -2.47
CA SER A 127 2.03 -3.92 -2.83
C SER A 127 2.08 -4.51 -4.23
N GLY A 128 1.33 -5.58 -4.49
CA GLY A 128 1.30 -6.18 -5.83
C GLY A 128 0.19 -7.18 -6.04
N ILE A 129 0.09 -7.67 -7.29
CA ILE A 129 -0.78 -8.77 -7.71
C ILE A 129 0.01 -9.67 -8.63
N ASN A 130 -0.03 -10.98 -8.40
CA ASN A 130 0.62 -11.97 -9.26
C ASN A 130 -0.34 -12.55 -10.31
N GLU A 131 0.21 -13.32 -11.24
CA GLU A 131 -0.51 -13.91 -12.38
C GLU A 131 -1.64 -14.89 -12.01
N TYR A 132 -1.73 -15.30 -10.72
CA TYR A 132 -2.84 -16.07 -10.16
C TYR A 132 -3.88 -15.20 -9.44
N GLN A 133 -3.81 -13.88 -9.60
CA GLN A 133 -4.66 -12.90 -8.90
C GLN A 133 -4.44 -12.89 -7.37
N VAL A 134 -3.32 -13.37 -6.86
CA VAL A 134 -2.98 -13.18 -5.45
C VAL A 134 -2.45 -11.77 -5.25
N SER A 135 -3.13 -10.99 -4.43
CA SER A 135 -2.75 -9.62 -4.08
C SER A 135 -2.20 -9.57 -2.67
N VAL A 136 -1.13 -8.82 -2.46
CA VAL A 136 -0.48 -8.64 -1.16
C VAL A 136 -0.15 -7.17 -0.93
N VAL A 137 -0.45 -6.69 0.28
CA VAL A 137 -0.07 -5.36 0.79
C VAL A 137 0.49 -5.50 2.20
N ASN A 138 1.15 -4.46 2.72
CA ASN A 138 1.71 -4.52 4.08
C ASN A 138 1.59 -3.18 4.82
N ASN A 139 1.47 -3.26 6.14
CA ASN A 139 1.50 -2.12 7.07
C ASN A 139 2.47 -2.43 8.20
N MET A 140 3.25 -1.46 8.65
CA MET A 140 3.97 -1.61 9.91
C MET A 140 2.99 -1.74 11.09
N SER A 141 3.42 -2.36 12.18
CA SER A 141 2.64 -2.48 13.40
C SER A 141 3.46 -2.19 14.65
N TYR A 142 2.90 -1.38 15.56
CA TYR A 142 3.44 -1.22 16.89
C TYR A 142 3.29 -2.54 17.68
N ARG A 143 4.37 -2.98 18.31
CA ARG A 143 4.46 -4.23 19.06
C ARG A 143 4.91 -4.00 20.50
N ARG A 144 4.73 -4.99 21.36
CA ARG A 144 4.99 -4.91 22.81
C ARG A 144 6.45 -4.67 23.15
N ASP A 145 7.35 -5.39 22.49
CA ASP A 145 8.79 -5.31 22.75
C ASP A 145 9.51 -4.55 21.62
N ALA A 146 10.18 -3.48 21.94
CA ALA A 146 10.99 -2.71 21.02
C ALA A 146 12.46 -2.79 21.47
N PRO A 147 13.27 -3.75 20.95
CA PRO A 147 14.68 -3.81 21.31
C PRO A 147 15.41 -2.54 20.87
N SER A 148 16.37 -2.09 21.69
CA SER A 148 17.19 -0.92 21.39
C SER A 148 18.12 -1.15 20.18
N THR A 149 18.43 -2.41 19.87
CA THR A 149 19.22 -2.83 18.71
C THR A 149 18.64 -4.11 18.14
N LEU A 150 18.60 -4.22 16.82
CA LEU A 150 18.12 -5.41 16.12
C LEU A 150 19.28 -6.17 15.50
N PRO A 151 19.38 -7.48 15.69
CA PRO A 151 20.19 -8.31 14.82
C PRO A 151 19.45 -8.39 13.46
N THR A 152 20.06 -7.90 12.41
CA THR A 152 19.45 -7.87 11.07
C THR A 152 20.02 -8.94 10.15
N HIS A 153 21.27 -9.35 10.37
CA HIS A 153 21.93 -10.35 9.52
C HIS A 153 21.17 -11.68 9.48
N GLY A 154 20.93 -12.17 8.26
CA GLY A 154 20.19 -13.40 8.05
C GLY A 154 18.66 -13.27 8.16
N ARG A 155 18.13 -12.07 8.31
CA ARG A 155 16.68 -11.79 8.38
C ARG A 155 16.14 -11.25 7.04
N LEU A 156 14.81 -11.29 6.91
CA LEU A 156 14.07 -10.68 5.79
C LEU A 156 13.48 -9.34 6.23
N ILE A 157 13.50 -8.35 5.36
CA ILE A 157 12.74 -7.12 5.58
C ILE A 157 11.27 -7.31 5.16
N TRP A 158 10.38 -6.46 5.68
CA TRP A 158 8.93 -6.57 5.50
C TRP A 158 8.48 -6.59 4.02
N THR A 159 9.16 -5.87 3.14
CA THR A 159 8.88 -5.84 1.69
C THR A 159 9.29 -7.12 0.96
N GLU A 160 10.31 -7.83 1.45
CA GLU A 160 10.74 -9.10 0.88
C GLU A 160 9.71 -10.22 1.13
N PHE A 161 8.98 -10.17 2.25
CA PHE A 161 7.85 -11.08 2.46
C PHE A 161 6.75 -10.86 1.42
N THR A 162 6.43 -9.60 1.10
CA THR A 162 5.47 -9.25 0.05
C THR A 162 5.93 -9.81 -1.30
N GLN A 163 7.17 -9.58 -1.68
CA GLN A 163 7.75 -10.06 -2.94
C GLN A 163 7.71 -11.59 -3.01
N LEU A 164 8.25 -12.27 -2.00
CA LEU A 164 8.36 -13.73 -1.99
C LEU A 164 6.98 -14.42 -1.96
N ALA A 165 5.97 -13.79 -1.33
CA ALA A 165 4.59 -14.28 -1.38
C ALA A 165 4.00 -14.15 -2.79
N LEU A 166 4.18 -13.01 -3.47
CA LEU A 166 3.75 -12.81 -4.85
C LEU A 166 4.43 -13.77 -5.82
N GLU A 167 5.72 -14.03 -5.64
CA GLU A 167 6.51 -14.92 -6.50
C GLU A 167 6.14 -16.41 -6.37
N ARG A 168 5.47 -16.83 -5.28
CA ARG A 168 5.39 -18.24 -4.90
C ARG A 168 3.98 -18.75 -4.64
N ALA A 169 2.98 -17.89 -4.47
CA ALA A 169 1.64 -18.29 -4.09
C ALA A 169 0.69 -18.35 -5.28
N LYS A 170 -0.17 -19.37 -5.35
CA LYS A 170 -1.28 -19.49 -6.29
C LYS A 170 -2.63 -19.11 -5.67
N THR A 171 -2.70 -19.07 -4.33
CA THR A 171 -3.91 -18.72 -3.58
C THR A 171 -3.55 -17.81 -2.40
N ALA A 172 -4.55 -17.09 -1.89
CA ALA A 172 -4.37 -16.27 -0.68
C ALA A 172 -3.89 -17.12 0.51
N ARG A 173 -4.45 -18.32 0.68
CA ARG A 173 -4.08 -19.24 1.75
C ARG A 173 -2.63 -19.76 1.63
N GLU A 174 -2.15 -19.98 0.41
CA GLU A 174 -0.73 -20.30 0.18
C GLU A 174 0.17 -19.11 0.53
N ALA A 175 -0.20 -17.90 0.13
CA ALA A 175 0.55 -16.69 0.47
C ALA A 175 0.65 -16.50 1.99
N VAL A 176 -0.44 -16.72 2.73
CA VAL A 176 -0.45 -16.71 4.21
C VAL A 176 0.57 -17.69 4.78
N ARG A 177 0.60 -18.95 4.28
CA ARG A 177 1.56 -19.98 4.74
C ARG A 177 3.00 -19.63 4.37
N ILE A 178 3.22 -19.07 3.18
CA ILE A 178 4.54 -18.62 2.75
C ILE A 178 5.05 -17.52 3.65
N ILE A 179 4.24 -16.46 3.90
CA ILE A 179 4.60 -15.38 4.81
C ILE A 179 4.91 -15.94 6.21
N GLY A 180 4.05 -16.79 6.74
CA GLY A 180 4.25 -17.38 8.05
C GLY A 180 5.49 -18.28 8.15
N GLY A 181 5.73 -19.11 7.14
CA GLY A 181 6.94 -19.96 7.07
C GLY A 181 8.23 -19.16 6.96
N LEU A 182 8.22 -18.11 6.15
CA LEU A 182 9.35 -17.15 6.05
C LEU A 182 9.58 -16.43 7.38
N ALA A 183 8.51 -15.98 8.05
CA ALA A 183 8.61 -15.32 9.36
C ALA A 183 9.22 -16.25 10.41
N HIS A 184 8.77 -17.50 10.47
CA HIS A 184 9.30 -18.49 11.39
C HIS A 184 10.78 -18.78 11.14
N THR A 185 11.19 -18.93 9.88
CA THR A 185 12.54 -19.36 9.50
C THR A 185 13.56 -18.22 9.55
N TYR A 186 13.22 -17.08 8.92
CA TYR A 186 14.18 -15.97 8.70
C TYR A 186 13.95 -14.80 9.63
N LYS A 187 12.80 -14.73 10.29
CA LYS A 187 12.41 -13.63 11.18
C LYS A 187 12.35 -12.28 10.47
N LEU A 188 11.77 -11.29 11.11
CA LEU A 188 11.61 -9.96 10.55
C LEU A 188 12.79 -9.06 10.94
N GLY A 189 13.50 -8.54 9.95
CA GLY A 189 14.60 -7.59 10.07
C GLY A 189 14.13 -6.13 10.03
N SER A 190 13.30 -5.73 10.98
CA SER A 190 12.70 -4.41 11.09
C SER A 190 12.67 -3.98 12.55
N ASP A 191 12.38 -2.73 12.85
CA ASP A 191 12.12 -2.24 14.20
C ASP A 191 10.67 -2.36 14.64
N SER A 192 9.79 -2.75 13.73
CA SER A 192 8.35 -2.90 13.92
C SER A 192 7.87 -4.28 13.52
N GLY A 193 6.74 -4.72 14.06
CA GLY A 193 5.98 -5.83 13.49
C GLY A 193 5.35 -5.43 12.15
N THR A 194 4.81 -6.38 11.43
CA THR A 194 4.16 -6.14 10.14
C THR A 194 2.80 -6.83 10.05
N ILE A 195 1.85 -6.13 9.44
CA ILE A 195 0.53 -6.66 9.08
C ILE A 195 0.52 -6.81 7.56
N TYR A 196 0.22 -8.01 7.06
CA TYR A 196 -0.01 -8.23 5.64
C TYR A 196 -1.50 -8.39 5.38
N GLY A 197 -2.01 -7.66 4.38
CA GLY A 197 -3.28 -7.95 3.75
C GLY A 197 -3.02 -8.86 2.55
N VAL A 198 -3.69 -10.00 2.51
CA VAL A 198 -3.54 -10.99 1.44
C VAL A 198 -4.92 -11.33 0.90
N ALA A 199 -5.11 -11.33 -0.41
CA ALA A 199 -6.37 -11.69 -1.02
C ALA A 199 -6.18 -12.40 -2.36
N ASP A 200 -7.17 -13.22 -2.71
CA ASP A 200 -7.39 -13.76 -4.05
C ASP A 200 -8.88 -13.58 -4.43
N PRO A 201 -9.36 -14.05 -5.59
CA PRO A 201 -10.77 -13.90 -5.97
C PRO A 201 -11.79 -14.58 -5.05
N PHE A 202 -11.35 -15.36 -4.07
CA PHE A 202 -12.23 -16.19 -3.22
C PHE A 202 -12.21 -15.79 -1.75
N GLU A 203 -11.06 -15.31 -1.25
CA GLU A 203 -10.92 -14.99 0.17
C GLU A 203 -9.86 -13.90 0.42
N GLY A 204 -9.98 -13.25 1.59
CA GLY A 204 -9.02 -12.29 2.07
C GLY A 204 -8.58 -12.60 3.50
N TRP A 205 -7.32 -12.28 3.83
CA TRP A 205 -6.67 -12.60 5.10
C TRP A 205 -5.87 -11.43 5.65
N TRP A 206 -5.90 -11.25 6.95
CA TRP A 206 -4.93 -10.48 7.69
C TRP A 206 -3.87 -11.42 8.27
N VAL A 207 -2.59 -11.11 8.07
CA VAL A 207 -1.46 -11.85 8.66
C VAL A 207 -0.66 -10.88 9.51
N GLU A 208 -0.60 -11.09 10.81
CA GLU A 208 0.11 -10.25 11.77
C GLU A 208 1.39 -10.97 12.23
N VAL A 209 2.55 -10.36 11.99
CA VAL A 209 3.89 -10.97 12.15
C VAL A 209 4.73 -10.15 13.13
N THR A 210 5.30 -10.82 14.12
CA THR A 210 6.24 -10.22 15.09
C THR A 210 7.68 -10.29 14.58
N LEU A 211 8.62 -9.60 15.27
CA LEU A 211 10.03 -9.64 14.89
C LEU A 211 10.66 -11.02 15.03
N GLU A 212 10.30 -11.75 16.08
CA GLU A 212 10.92 -13.04 16.38
C GLU A 212 10.22 -14.21 15.67
N GLY A 213 9.28 -13.87 14.78
CA GLY A 213 8.70 -14.84 13.86
C GLY A 213 7.42 -15.51 14.34
N GLN A 214 6.85 -15.09 15.47
CA GLN A 214 5.50 -15.50 15.84
C GLN A 214 4.52 -14.76 14.94
N TRP A 215 3.49 -15.46 14.49
CA TRP A 215 2.51 -14.91 13.58
C TRP A 215 1.16 -15.58 13.75
N VAL A 216 0.14 -14.84 13.37
CA VAL A 216 -1.23 -15.34 13.26
C VAL A 216 -1.88 -14.73 12.04
N ALA A 217 -2.71 -15.51 11.36
CA ALA A 217 -3.55 -15.05 10.27
C ALA A 217 -5.04 -15.28 10.61
N GLN A 218 -5.87 -14.31 10.23
CA GLN A 218 -7.32 -14.39 10.37
C GLN A 218 -7.97 -14.10 9.02
N ARG A 219 -8.87 -15.00 8.58
CA ARG A 219 -9.69 -14.81 7.41
C ARG A 219 -10.72 -13.68 7.63
N VAL A 220 -10.89 -12.83 6.65
CA VAL A 220 -12.00 -11.87 6.63
C VAL A 220 -13.27 -12.60 6.13
N PRO A 221 -14.40 -12.55 6.85
CA PRO A 221 -15.63 -13.17 6.37
C PRO A 221 -16.08 -12.63 5.01
N ASP A 222 -16.73 -13.46 4.21
CA ASP A 222 -17.15 -13.11 2.85
C ASP A 222 -18.10 -11.90 2.81
N ASP A 223 -18.93 -11.75 3.84
CA ASP A 223 -19.93 -10.69 3.99
C ASP A 223 -19.46 -9.51 4.83
N ALA A 224 -18.17 -9.40 5.07
CA ALA A 224 -17.57 -8.38 5.93
C ALA A 224 -16.55 -7.50 5.24
N VAL A 225 -16.22 -6.41 5.93
CA VAL A 225 -15.09 -5.52 5.65
C VAL A 225 -14.11 -5.64 6.80
N GLY A 226 -12.84 -5.85 6.47
CA GLY A 226 -11.73 -5.77 7.43
C GLY A 226 -10.87 -4.55 7.14
N VAL A 227 -10.48 -3.82 8.19
CA VAL A 227 -9.60 -2.64 8.08
C VAL A 227 -8.42 -2.80 9.03
N ARG A 228 -7.24 -2.41 8.57
CA ARG A 228 -6.02 -2.35 9.38
C ARG A 228 -5.30 -1.02 9.19
N ALA A 229 -4.88 -0.45 10.31
CA ALA A 229 -3.91 0.64 10.38
C ALA A 229 -2.56 0.10 10.87
N ASN A 230 -1.93 0.73 11.88
CA ASN A 230 -0.57 0.41 12.30
C ASN A 230 -0.50 -0.22 13.70
N ILE A 231 -1.42 -1.10 14.02
CA ILE A 231 -1.43 -1.85 15.27
C ILE A 231 -2.07 -3.22 15.04
N PHE A 232 -1.54 -4.27 15.65
CA PHE A 232 -2.12 -5.61 15.63
C PHE A 232 -3.55 -5.58 16.14
N ARG A 233 -4.46 -6.26 15.44
CA ARG A 233 -5.90 -6.24 15.70
C ARG A 233 -6.56 -7.62 15.67
N ILE A 234 -5.82 -8.69 15.37
CA ILE A 234 -6.35 -10.02 15.54
C ILE A 234 -6.56 -10.24 17.04
N GLY A 235 -7.83 -10.44 17.44
CA GLY A 235 -8.22 -10.62 18.82
C GLY A 235 -8.08 -12.06 19.29
N VAL A 236 -9.16 -12.61 19.84
CA VAL A 236 -9.19 -14.00 20.35
C VAL A 236 -9.01 -14.99 19.21
N VAL A 237 -7.95 -15.82 19.32
CA VAL A 237 -7.63 -16.86 18.35
C VAL A 237 -8.38 -18.14 18.72
N ASP A 238 -9.21 -18.63 17.81
CA ASP A 238 -9.80 -19.97 17.93
C ASP A 238 -8.84 -20.99 17.31
N PHE A 239 -8.07 -21.67 18.15
CA PHE A 239 -7.08 -22.68 17.73
C PHE A 239 -7.72 -23.94 17.12
N LYS A 240 -9.05 -24.10 17.19
CA LYS A 240 -9.78 -25.23 16.59
C LYS A 240 -10.35 -24.87 15.22
N ASP A 241 -10.47 -23.58 14.90
CA ASP A 241 -11.01 -23.12 13.63
C ASP A 241 -9.89 -22.90 12.58
N SER A 242 -9.39 -24.00 12.03
CA SER A 242 -8.37 -23.96 10.96
C SER A 242 -8.87 -23.37 9.63
N ARG A 243 -10.16 -23.14 9.48
CA ARG A 243 -10.74 -22.47 8.32
C ARG A 243 -10.47 -20.98 8.37
N ASN A 244 -10.59 -20.36 9.56
CA ASN A 244 -10.50 -18.93 9.74
C ASN A 244 -9.21 -18.46 10.43
N PHE A 245 -8.43 -19.38 11.03
CA PHE A 245 -7.16 -19.06 11.68
C PHE A 245 -6.02 -19.97 11.22
N ILE A 246 -4.86 -19.39 10.99
CA ILE A 246 -3.58 -20.07 10.76
C ILE A 246 -2.54 -19.33 11.61
N TYR A 247 -1.63 -20.05 12.27
CA TYR A 247 -0.71 -19.45 13.23
C TYR A 247 0.58 -20.25 13.37
N SER A 248 1.62 -19.64 13.97
CA SER A 248 2.87 -20.32 14.30
C SER A 248 2.70 -21.26 15.50
N ASP A 249 3.36 -22.41 15.46
CA ASP A 249 3.27 -23.43 16.52
C ASP A 249 3.73 -22.92 17.89
N ASP A 250 4.64 -21.96 17.91
CA ASP A 250 5.19 -21.35 19.12
C ASP A 250 4.44 -20.11 19.60
N LEU A 251 3.30 -19.75 18.99
CA LEU A 251 2.57 -18.53 19.26
C LEU A 251 2.26 -18.32 20.77
N VAL A 252 1.73 -19.34 21.43
CA VAL A 252 1.38 -19.29 22.84
C VAL A 252 2.61 -19.51 23.74
N THR A 253 3.46 -20.48 23.39
CA THR A 253 4.62 -20.84 24.22
C THR A 253 5.66 -19.71 24.28
N TYR A 254 5.85 -18.97 23.20
CA TYR A 254 6.68 -17.78 23.20
C TYR A 254 6.13 -16.69 24.11
N ALA A 255 4.82 -16.41 24.06
CA ALA A 255 4.17 -15.43 24.91
C ALA A 255 4.27 -15.79 26.41
N VAL A 256 4.17 -17.08 26.74
CA VAL A 256 4.39 -17.58 28.10
C VAL A 256 5.83 -17.39 28.55
N LYS A 257 6.81 -17.73 27.70
CA LYS A 257 8.23 -17.52 27.96
C LYS A 257 8.56 -16.05 28.25
N MET A 258 7.89 -15.13 27.56
CA MET A 258 8.07 -13.69 27.73
C MET A 258 7.28 -13.12 28.91
N GLY A 259 6.48 -13.92 29.62
CA GLY A 259 5.63 -13.48 30.72
C GLY A 259 4.43 -12.62 30.29
N TRP A 260 4.03 -12.70 29.02
CA TRP A 260 2.90 -11.93 28.46
C TRP A 260 1.56 -12.66 28.54
N HIS A 261 1.59 -13.97 28.73
CA HIS A 261 0.41 -14.82 28.85
C HIS A 261 0.65 -15.95 29.85
N SER A 262 -0.41 -16.40 30.55
CA SER A 262 -0.30 -17.48 31.54
C SER A 262 -0.18 -18.89 30.95
N GLY A 263 -0.43 -19.03 29.65
CA GLY A 263 -0.51 -20.34 28.97
C GLY A 263 -1.89 -21.00 29.05
N THR A 264 -2.83 -20.40 29.77
CA THR A 264 -4.20 -20.92 29.93
C THR A 264 -5.24 -19.83 29.64
N GLY A 265 -6.46 -20.25 29.30
CA GLY A 265 -7.55 -19.32 29.00
C GLY A 265 -7.56 -18.84 27.54
N SER A 266 -8.30 -17.78 27.28
CA SER A 266 -8.47 -17.17 25.98
C SER A 266 -7.20 -16.44 25.54
N PHE A 267 -6.76 -16.66 24.31
CA PHE A 267 -5.58 -16.03 23.75
C PHE A 267 -5.96 -14.92 22.76
N ASP A 268 -5.82 -13.68 23.16
CA ASP A 268 -6.05 -12.50 22.35
C ASP A 268 -4.71 -11.97 21.84
N PHE A 269 -4.43 -12.18 20.53
CA PHE A 269 -3.14 -11.85 19.95
C PHE A 269 -2.81 -10.38 20.08
N SER A 270 -3.75 -9.49 19.82
CA SER A 270 -3.51 -8.05 19.89
C SER A 270 -3.13 -7.60 21.30
N LYS A 271 -3.79 -8.12 22.32
CA LYS A 271 -3.48 -7.80 23.73
C LYS A 271 -2.13 -8.37 24.19
N VAL A 272 -1.75 -9.50 23.60
CA VAL A 272 -0.49 -10.18 23.96
C VAL A 272 0.71 -9.56 23.27
N TYR A 273 0.61 -9.26 21.96
CA TYR A 273 1.75 -8.92 21.13
C TYR A 273 1.81 -7.46 20.68
N ALA A 274 0.71 -6.71 20.66
CA ALA A 274 0.76 -5.29 20.33
C ALA A 274 1.34 -4.45 21.48
N ALA A 275 1.82 -3.27 21.16
CA ALA A 275 2.22 -2.26 22.16
C ALA A 275 0.99 -1.83 22.97
N PRO A 276 0.91 -2.12 24.28
CA PRO A 276 -0.31 -1.89 25.07
C PRO A 276 -0.77 -0.42 25.02
N GLU A 277 0.18 0.51 25.08
CA GLU A 277 -0.09 1.96 25.05
C GLU A 277 -0.54 2.49 23.69
N LYS A 278 -0.49 1.64 22.64
CA LYS A 278 -0.92 1.96 21.28
C LYS A 278 -2.24 1.33 20.87
N LEU A 279 -2.76 0.36 21.63
CA LEU A 279 -3.98 -0.37 21.29
C LEU A 279 -5.18 0.54 21.09
N ASP A 280 -5.39 1.50 21.99
CA ASP A 280 -6.52 2.42 21.96
C ASP A 280 -6.12 3.82 21.46
N ASN A 281 -4.93 3.98 20.90
CA ASN A 281 -4.47 5.26 20.41
C ASN A 281 -5.38 5.72 19.24
N PRO A 282 -6.02 6.90 19.34
CA PRO A 282 -6.90 7.46 18.33
C PRO A 282 -6.28 7.52 16.94
N TYR A 283 -4.98 7.72 16.85
CA TYR A 283 -4.20 7.71 15.62
C TYR A 283 -4.40 6.46 14.75
N ASN A 284 -4.57 5.28 15.40
CA ASN A 284 -4.82 4.02 14.71
C ASN A 284 -6.31 3.70 14.65
N THR A 285 -7.02 3.88 15.77
CA THR A 285 -8.41 3.41 15.92
C THR A 285 -9.40 4.24 15.11
N ARG A 286 -9.18 5.55 14.94
CA ARG A 286 -10.07 6.42 14.17
C ARG A 286 -10.06 6.09 12.68
N ARG A 287 -8.89 5.85 12.07
CA ARG A 287 -8.81 5.43 10.66
C ARG A 287 -9.57 4.14 10.40
N GLN A 288 -9.38 3.15 11.29
CA GLN A 288 -10.10 1.89 11.20
C GLN A 288 -11.61 2.11 11.36
N TRP A 289 -12.03 2.79 12.42
CA TRP A 289 -13.44 3.10 12.66
C TRP A 289 -14.07 3.83 11.48
N ARG A 290 -13.42 4.86 10.94
CA ARG A 290 -13.99 5.65 9.85
C ARG A 290 -14.17 4.84 8.57
N ALA A 291 -13.16 4.08 8.17
CA ALA A 291 -13.27 3.23 6.99
C ALA A 291 -14.36 2.16 7.15
N GLU A 292 -14.45 1.53 8.32
CA GLU A 292 -15.50 0.57 8.64
C GLU A 292 -16.89 1.22 8.64
N GLU A 293 -17.04 2.41 9.24
CA GLU A 293 -18.30 3.15 9.28
C GLU A 293 -18.83 3.43 7.87
N LEU A 294 -17.97 3.93 6.98
CA LEU A 294 -18.34 4.29 5.61
C LEU A 294 -18.73 3.07 4.78
N LEU A 295 -17.98 1.96 4.92
CA LEU A 295 -18.17 0.76 4.11
C LEU A 295 -19.26 -0.15 4.65
N LYS A 296 -19.43 -0.28 5.98
CA LYS A 296 -20.48 -1.11 6.58
C LYS A 296 -21.89 -0.67 6.19
N LYS A 297 -22.10 0.62 5.93
CA LYS A 297 -23.37 1.16 5.41
C LYS A 297 -23.70 0.69 3.98
N ARG A 298 -22.73 0.06 3.28
CA ARG A 298 -22.82 -0.34 1.88
C ARG A 298 -22.59 -1.83 1.65
N ILE A 299 -22.64 -2.65 2.69
CA ILE A 299 -22.51 -4.12 2.57
C ILE A 299 -23.44 -4.63 1.47
N SER A 300 -22.98 -5.56 0.64
CA SER A 300 -23.60 -6.12 -0.57
C SER A 300 -23.66 -5.15 -1.77
N SER A 301 -23.15 -3.92 -1.64
CA SER A 301 -23.15 -2.95 -2.73
C SER A 301 -21.81 -2.21 -2.89
N ILE A 302 -20.79 -2.64 -2.16
CA ILE A 302 -19.45 -2.02 -2.22
C ILE A 302 -18.85 -2.24 -3.61
N THR A 303 -18.25 -1.18 -4.15
CA THR A 303 -17.52 -1.17 -5.43
C THR A 303 -16.12 -0.62 -5.23
N PRO A 304 -15.18 -0.82 -6.16
CA PRO A 304 -13.86 -0.17 -6.09
C PRO A 304 -13.95 1.35 -5.93
N ARG A 305 -14.92 2.01 -6.57
CA ARG A 305 -15.14 3.46 -6.46
C ARG A 305 -15.51 3.88 -5.02
N HIS A 306 -16.31 3.08 -4.31
CA HIS A 306 -16.61 3.35 -2.89
C HIS A 306 -15.35 3.20 -2.03
N VAL A 307 -14.49 2.21 -2.30
CA VAL A 307 -13.24 2.02 -1.56
C VAL A 307 -12.26 3.17 -1.84
N ILE A 308 -12.17 3.63 -3.10
CA ILE A 308 -11.38 4.82 -3.47
C ILE A 308 -11.85 6.06 -2.68
N SER A 309 -13.17 6.28 -2.57
CA SER A 309 -13.68 7.42 -1.79
C SER A 309 -13.30 7.34 -0.30
N VAL A 310 -13.26 6.13 0.27
CA VAL A 310 -12.81 5.92 1.65
C VAL A 310 -11.31 6.19 1.82
N LEU A 311 -10.48 5.78 0.86
CA LEU A 311 -9.04 6.06 0.90
C LEU A 311 -8.71 7.54 0.75
N ARG A 312 -9.67 8.35 0.26
CA ARG A 312 -9.60 9.81 0.14
C ARG A 312 -10.19 10.57 1.33
N ASP A 313 -10.77 9.87 2.32
CA ASP A 313 -11.51 10.49 3.41
C ASP A 313 -10.60 11.21 4.41
N HIS A 314 -11.03 12.41 4.83
CA HIS A 314 -10.38 13.26 5.82
C HIS A 314 -11.26 13.47 7.07
N TYR A 315 -12.16 12.53 7.36
CA TYR A 315 -13.15 12.57 8.44
C TYR A 315 -14.27 13.59 8.23
N GLU A 316 -14.55 13.99 6.98
CA GLU A 316 -15.58 14.95 6.63
C GLU A 316 -16.91 14.61 7.28
N GLY A 317 -17.57 15.63 7.85
CA GLY A 317 -18.85 15.51 8.54
C GLY A 317 -18.79 14.76 9.87
N THR A 318 -17.63 14.58 10.48
CA THR A 318 -17.45 14.02 11.83
C THR A 318 -16.89 15.09 12.79
N PRO A 319 -16.92 14.85 14.11
CA PRO A 319 -16.25 15.73 15.08
C PRO A 319 -14.72 15.83 14.91
N TYR A 320 -14.12 14.96 14.09
CA TYR A 320 -12.69 14.89 13.82
C TYR A 320 -12.30 15.63 12.53
N ASP A 321 -13.27 16.20 11.81
CA ASP A 321 -13.03 17.10 10.69
C ASP A 321 -12.60 18.47 11.19
N LEU A 322 -11.29 18.66 11.33
CA LEU A 322 -10.72 19.92 11.83
C LEU A 322 -10.78 21.04 10.80
N THR A 323 -11.13 20.74 9.55
CA THR A 323 -11.21 21.71 8.46
C THR A 323 -12.62 22.14 8.07
N ASP A 324 -13.65 21.59 8.72
CA ASP A 324 -15.06 21.92 8.45
C ASP A 324 -15.41 21.73 6.96
N GLY A 325 -15.13 20.54 6.43
CA GLY A 325 -15.32 20.25 5.02
C GLY A 325 -14.39 21.09 4.13
N HIS A 326 -13.14 21.28 4.55
CA HIS A 326 -12.07 22.00 3.85
C HIS A 326 -12.21 23.52 3.84
N LYS A 327 -13.22 24.10 4.47
CA LYS A 327 -13.42 25.58 4.53
C LYS A 327 -12.35 26.31 5.33
N LYS A 328 -11.65 25.60 6.22
CA LYS A 328 -10.61 26.13 7.11
C LYS A 328 -9.19 25.73 6.69
N GLY A 329 -8.99 25.35 5.42
CA GLY A 329 -7.69 25.01 4.86
C GLY A 329 -7.50 23.53 4.58
N SER A 330 -6.24 23.13 4.41
CA SER A 330 -5.89 21.76 4.04
C SER A 330 -6.07 20.78 5.20
N PRO A 331 -6.77 19.64 4.97
CA PRO A 331 -6.90 18.56 5.96
C PRO A 331 -5.56 17.87 6.24
N HIS A 332 -4.58 18.01 5.34
CA HIS A 332 -3.24 17.43 5.50
C HIS A 332 -2.34 18.22 6.44
N GLN A 333 -2.73 19.44 6.82
CA GLN A 333 -1.99 20.36 7.68
C GLN A 333 -2.58 20.46 9.09
N THR A 334 -3.37 19.47 9.49
CA THR A 334 -3.97 19.38 10.84
C THR A 334 -3.22 18.36 11.70
N ASP A 335 -3.48 18.39 13.01
CA ASP A 335 -2.96 17.40 13.95
C ASP A 335 -3.68 16.05 13.85
N GLU A 336 -4.80 15.97 13.11
CA GLU A 336 -5.54 14.74 12.96
C GLU A 336 -4.96 13.84 11.85
N ARG A 337 -4.86 12.55 12.16
CA ARG A 337 -4.37 11.56 11.20
C ARG A 337 -5.52 10.90 10.46
N THR A 338 -5.79 11.37 9.28
CA THR A 338 -6.86 10.91 8.39
C THR A 338 -6.46 9.68 7.54
N LEU A 339 -7.40 9.10 6.82
CA LEU A 339 -7.14 7.99 5.87
C LEU A 339 -6.31 8.49 4.69
N CYS A 340 -6.70 9.62 4.10
CA CYS A 340 -5.90 10.32 3.11
C CYS A 340 -4.86 11.20 3.81
N SER A 341 -3.62 11.13 3.41
CA SER A 341 -2.52 11.89 4.02
C SER A 341 -1.59 12.45 2.96
N ILE A 342 -0.97 13.59 3.26
CA ILE A 342 0.13 14.10 2.44
C ILE A 342 1.31 13.12 2.35
N ASN A 343 1.47 12.25 3.36
CA ASN A 343 2.50 11.23 3.40
C ASN A 343 2.12 9.96 2.60
N THR A 344 0.93 9.90 2.01
CA THR A 344 0.58 8.78 1.12
C THR A 344 1.43 8.89 -0.15
N GLU A 345 2.18 7.85 -0.44
CA GLU A 345 3.10 7.78 -1.57
C GLU A 345 2.47 7.07 -2.77
N VAL A 346 1.59 6.13 -2.49
CA VAL A 346 0.76 5.45 -3.48
C VAL A 346 -0.52 4.95 -2.82
N SER A 347 -1.61 4.99 -3.58
CA SER A 347 -2.87 4.37 -3.18
C SER A 347 -3.29 3.34 -4.23
N ALA A 348 -3.79 2.19 -3.78
CA ALA A 348 -4.16 1.09 -4.65
C ALA A 348 -5.46 0.42 -4.20
N VAL A 349 -6.32 0.06 -5.17
CA VAL A 349 -7.53 -0.73 -4.97
C VAL A 349 -7.52 -1.86 -5.99
N SER A 350 -7.29 -3.08 -5.52
CA SER A 350 -7.23 -4.29 -6.34
C SER A 350 -8.57 -5.00 -6.30
N GLN A 351 -9.23 -5.12 -7.45
CA GLN A 351 -10.47 -5.89 -7.64
C GLN A 351 -10.12 -7.26 -8.24
N LEU A 352 -10.49 -8.34 -7.55
CA LEU A 352 -10.11 -9.71 -7.89
C LEU A 352 -11.36 -10.53 -8.20
N ARG A 353 -11.43 -11.13 -9.39
CA ARG A 353 -12.65 -11.73 -9.95
C ARG A 353 -12.37 -13.09 -10.57
N SER A 354 -13.03 -14.14 -10.06
CA SER A 354 -12.82 -15.52 -10.48
C SER A 354 -13.53 -15.89 -11.78
N TRP A 355 -14.56 -15.13 -12.20
CA TRP A 355 -15.38 -15.42 -13.39
C TRP A 355 -14.83 -14.86 -14.71
N LEU A 356 -13.69 -14.18 -14.66
CA LEU A 356 -12.98 -13.67 -15.82
C LEU A 356 -11.63 -14.37 -15.97
N PRO A 357 -11.05 -14.44 -17.19
CA PRO A 357 -9.67 -14.85 -17.36
C PRO A 357 -8.74 -14.03 -16.45
N ALA A 358 -7.72 -14.63 -15.86
CA ALA A 358 -6.87 -13.98 -14.87
C ALA A 358 -6.28 -12.64 -15.35
N ASP A 359 -5.85 -12.59 -16.63
CA ASP A 359 -5.30 -11.37 -17.25
C ASP A 359 -6.28 -10.16 -17.21
N VAL A 360 -7.61 -10.42 -17.16
CA VAL A 360 -8.69 -9.42 -17.07
C VAL A 360 -9.32 -9.39 -15.70
N GLY A 361 -9.36 -10.53 -15.02
CA GLY A 361 -10.04 -10.74 -13.74
C GLY A 361 -9.50 -9.87 -12.61
N ALA A 362 -8.20 -9.61 -12.62
CA ALA A 362 -7.60 -8.67 -11.69
C ALA A 362 -7.34 -7.33 -12.36
N VAL A 363 -7.89 -6.26 -11.77
CA VAL A 363 -7.57 -4.88 -12.09
C VAL A 363 -7.17 -4.13 -10.82
N SER A 364 -6.05 -3.43 -10.85
CA SER A 364 -5.59 -2.56 -9.78
C SER A 364 -5.78 -1.11 -10.20
N TRP A 365 -6.64 -0.40 -9.50
CA TRP A 365 -6.79 1.05 -9.61
C TRP A 365 -5.72 1.70 -8.76
N ARG A 366 -4.80 2.47 -9.36
CA ARG A 366 -3.66 3.05 -8.65
C ARG A 366 -3.55 4.54 -8.86
N ALA A 367 -3.35 5.26 -7.76
CA ALA A 367 -3.02 6.67 -7.73
C ALA A 367 -1.60 6.84 -7.16
N MET A 368 -0.79 7.66 -7.81
CA MET A 368 0.55 7.99 -7.35
C MET A 368 0.47 9.21 -6.44
N ALA A 369 1.19 9.20 -5.30
CA ALA A 369 1.13 10.22 -4.26
C ALA A 369 -0.24 10.30 -3.54
N THR A 370 -0.61 11.47 -3.03
CA THR A 370 -1.78 11.70 -2.16
C THR A 370 -3.10 11.41 -2.90
N PRO A 371 -3.94 10.50 -2.44
CA PRO A 371 -5.07 9.99 -3.22
C PRO A 371 -6.16 11.02 -3.55
N CYS A 372 -6.41 12.02 -2.69
CA CYS A 372 -7.44 13.04 -2.96
C CYS A 372 -7.05 14.03 -4.06
N THR A 373 -5.78 14.10 -4.42
CA THR A 373 -5.24 14.98 -5.47
C THR A 373 -4.62 14.20 -6.63
N SER A 374 -4.84 12.88 -6.69
CA SER A 374 -4.24 11.99 -7.69
C SER A 374 -5.30 11.17 -8.41
N ALA A 375 -5.10 10.94 -9.71
CA ALA A 375 -5.99 10.14 -10.54
C ALA A 375 -5.72 8.65 -10.36
N TYR A 376 -6.76 7.87 -10.07
CA TYR A 376 -6.69 6.42 -10.13
C TYR A 376 -6.77 5.93 -11.55
N THR A 377 -5.75 5.19 -11.96
CA THR A 377 -5.63 4.58 -13.28
C THR A 377 -5.81 3.07 -13.20
N PRO A 378 -6.52 2.44 -14.17
CA PRO A 378 -6.73 1.00 -14.17
C PRO A 378 -5.53 0.25 -14.76
N TRP A 379 -4.98 -0.69 -13.99
CA TRP A 379 -3.91 -1.59 -14.39
C TRP A 379 -4.39 -3.03 -14.34
N TYR A 380 -4.61 -3.60 -15.51
CA TYR A 380 -5.00 -5.01 -15.62
C TYR A 380 -3.80 -5.93 -15.43
N LEU A 381 -4.02 -7.08 -14.84
CA LEU A 381 -2.97 -8.09 -14.61
C LEU A 381 -2.30 -8.54 -15.92
N GLY A 382 -3.06 -8.60 -17.02
CA GLY A 382 -2.54 -8.90 -18.34
C GLY A 382 -1.67 -7.80 -18.96
N SER A 383 -1.63 -6.60 -18.37
CA SER A 383 -0.73 -5.53 -18.80
C SER A 383 0.71 -5.83 -18.37
N ARG A 384 1.60 -6.00 -19.33
CA ARG A 384 3.00 -6.36 -19.10
C ARG A 384 3.98 -5.23 -19.35
N GLU A 385 3.47 -4.07 -19.70
CA GLU A 385 4.25 -2.88 -19.99
C GLU A 385 3.79 -1.75 -19.08
N VAL A 386 4.74 -0.99 -18.57
CA VAL A 386 4.50 0.19 -17.73
C VAL A 386 5.20 1.38 -18.37
N PRO A 387 4.50 2.52 -18.59
CA PRO A 387 5.11 3.72 -19.16
C PRO A 387 6.31 4.20 -18.35
N VAL A 388 7.27 4.80 -19.03
CA VAL A 388 8.50 5.31 -18.41
C VAL A 388 8.19 6.24 -17.23
N ALA A 389 7.19 7.12 -17.35
CA ALA A 389 6.80 8.05 -16.28
C ALA A 389 6.42 7.36 -14.95
N TYR A 390 5.80 6.17 -15.00
CA TYR A 390 5.42 5.42 -13.80
C TYR A 390 6.54 4.57 -13.19
N ARG A 391 7.70 4.51 -13.85
CA ARG A 391 8.91 3.83 -13.37
C ARG A 391 10.12 4.74 -13.34
N THR A 392 9.88 6.06 -13.32
CA THR A 392 10.89 7.11 -13.22
C THR A 392 10.63 7.95 -11.97
N GLY A 393 11.70 8.39 -11.34
CA GLY A 393 11.67 9.25 -10.16
C GLY A 393 12.57 8.71 -9.05
N THR A 394 13.11 9.61 -8.28
CA THR A 394 13.86 9.37 -7.04
C THR A 394 13.27 10.29 -5.97
N ASN A 395 13.94 10.44 -4.84
CA ASN A 395 13.63 11.48 -3.84
C ASN A 395 13.90 12.92 -4.32
N GLN A 396 14.39 13.08 -5.55
CA GLN A 396 14.56 14.38 -6.20
C GLN A 396 13.46 14.59 -7.23
N HIS A 397 12.89 15.81 -7.23
CA HIS A 397 11.86 16.21 -8.17
C HIS A 397 12.28 16.05 -9.63
N THR A 398 11.36 15.57 -10.47
CA THR A 398 11.48 15.52 -11.92
C THR A 398 10.11 15.55 -12.59
N GLN A 399 9.96 16.38 -13.61
CA GLN A 399 8.72 16.53 -14.39
C GLN A 399 8.32 15.28 -15.20
N HIS A 400 9.22 14.30 -15.31
CA HIS A 400 8.96 13.08 -16.09
C HIS A 400 8.48 11.90 -15.24
N SER A 401 8.17 12.13 -13.96
CA SER A 401 7.71 11.12 -13.02
C SER A 401 6.24 11.30 -12.69
N ALA A 402 5.45 10.24 -12.83
CA ALA A 402 4.05 10.24 -12.41
C ALA A 402 3.91 10.53 -10.90
N TYR A 403 4.81 9.97 -10.10
CA TYR A 403 4.85 10.28 -8.67
C TYR A 403 5.01 11.79 -8.42
N TRP A 404 6.00 12.43 -9.06
CA TRP A 404 6.27 13.85 -8.84
C TRP A 404 5.20 14.76 -9.43
N THR A 405 4.62 14.40 -10.59
CA THR A 405 3.48 15.14 -11.16
C THR A 405 2.34 15.24 -10.14
N PHE A 406 1.89 14.12 -9.56
CA PHE A 406 0.79 14.15 -8.59
C PHE A 406 1.22 14.68 -7.22
N ARG A 407 2.48 14.55 -6.86
CA ARG A 407 3.01 15.20 -5.65
C ARG A 407 3.00 16.73 -5.76
N GLU A 408 3.22 17.28 -6.95
CA GLU A 408 3.08 18.72 -7.21
C GLU A 408 1.62 19.18 -7.10
N VAL A 409 0.67 18.42 -7.67
CA VAL A 409 -0.76 18.71 -7.48
C VAL A 409 -1.13 18.75 -5.99
N SER A 410 -0.62 17.80 -5.20
CA SER A 410 -0.86 17.76 -3.75
C SER A 410 -0.31 19.00 -3.05
N ARG A 411 0.92 19.38 -3.37
CA ARG A 411 1.55 20.59 -2.78
C ARG A 411 0.86 21.87 -3.19
N PHE A 412 0.46 21.98 -4.45
CA PHE A 412 -0.31 23.10 -4.95
C PHE A 412 -1.66 23.20 -4.22
N ALA A 413 -2.37 22.09 -4.07
CA ALA A 413 -3.63 22.04 -3.36
C ALA A 413 -3.47 22.46 -1.88
N ASP A 414 -2.45 21.98 -1.19
CA ASP A 414 -2.25 22.26 0.25
C ASP A 414 -2.03 23.76 0.58
N VAL A 415 -1.60 24.56 -0.39
CA VAL A 415 -1.43 26.02 -0.20
C VAL A 415 -2.77 26.76 -0.16
N ARG A 416 -3.78 26.28 -0.89
CA ARG A 416 -5.10 26.93 -1.05
C ARG A 416 -6.21 25.90 -1.16
N TYR A 417 -6.20 24.91 -0.29
CA TYR A 417 -7.06 23.73 -0.38
C TYR A 417 -8.54 24.09 -0.46
N GLU A 418 -8.98 25.07 0.31
CA GLU A 418 -10.35 25.58 0.35
C GLU A 418 -10.87 26.14 -0.98
N THR A 419 -9.96 26.57 -1.86
CA THR A 419 -10.33 27.17 -3.15
C THR A 419 -10.14 26.24 -4.35
N VAL A 420 -9.22 25.26 -4.27
CA VAL A 420 -8.85 24.43 -5.43
C VAL A 420 -9.30 22.98 -5.31
N SER A 421 -9.56 22.47 -4.10
CA SER A 421 -9.84 21.05 -3.87
C SER A 421 -11.08 20.54 -4.61
N GLU A 422 -12.17 21.33 -4.66
CA GLU A 422 -13.40 20.98 -5.38
C GLU A 422 -13.14 20.87 -6.89
N GLY A 423 -12.40 21.82 -7.46
CA GLY A 423 -12.01 21.81 -8.88
C GLY A 423 -11.15 20.60 -9.23
N ILE A 424 -10.12 20.32 -8.43
CA ILE A 424 -9.26 19.15 -8.58
C ILE A 424 -10.11 17.87 -8.48
N GLY A 425 -10.92 17.73 -7.43
CA GLY A 425 -11.79 16.58 -7.22
C GLY A 425 -12.73 16.33 -8.38
N SER A 426 -13.36 17.37 -8.94
CA SER A 426 -14.26 17.26 -10.09
C SER A 426 -13.54 16.74 -11.35
N HIS A 427 -12.32 17.18 -11.62
CA HIS A 427 -11.53 16.72 -12.75
C HIS A 427 -11.11 15.25 -12.59
N LEU A 428 -10.69 14.86 -11.38
CA LEU A 428 -10.35 13.47 -11.05
C LEU A 428 -11.57 12.57 -11.19
N GLU A 429 -12.72 12.98 -10.64
CA GLU A 429 -13.97 12.22 -10.72
C GLU A 429 -14.44 12.06 -12.17
N ALA A 430 -14.35 13.11 -12.98
CA ALA A 430 -14.69 13.04 -14.39
C ALA A 430 -13.77 12.11 -15.19
N PHE A 431 -12.47 12.06 -14.86
CA PHE A 431 -11.53 11.11 -15.47
C PHE A 431 -11.86 9.67 -15.06
N GLU A 432 -11.94 9.40 -13.77
CA GLU A 432 -12.18 8.07 -13.22
C GLU A 432 -13.57 7.54 -13.58
N GLY A 433 -14.58 8.40 -13.58
CA GLY A 433 -15.94 8.05 -13.96
C GLY A 433 -16.02 7.45 -15.37
N ARG A 434 -15.34 8.07 -16.35
CA ARG A 434 -15.25 7.56 -17.71
C ARG A 434 -14.59 6.18 -17.79
N GLU A 435 -13.56 5.95 -16.98
CA GLU A 435 -12.85 4.68 -16.98
C GLU A 435 -13.66 3.56 -16.30
N PHE A 436 -14.39 3.88 -15.22
CA PHE A 436 -15.34 2.94 -14.62
C PHE A 436 -16.51 2.59 -15.55
N GLU A 437 -17.03 3.54 -16.30
CA GLU A 437 -18.07 3.30 -17.31
C GLU A 437 -17.54 2.47 -18.49
N ALA A 438 -16.29 2.67 -18.86
CA ALA A 438 -15.66 1.91 -19.95
C ALA A 438 -15.26 0.48 -19.55
N GLN A 439 -15.12 0.19 -18.25
CA GLN A 439 -14.53 -1.04 -17.72
C GLN A 439 -15.17 -2.30 -18.35
N ALA A 440 -16.48 -2.46 -18.26
CA ALA A 440 -17.17 -3.65 -18.76
C ALA A 440 -16.95 -3.88 -20.27
N ARG A 441 -16.93 -2.81 -21.07
CA ARG A 441 -16.67 -2.89 -22.51
C ARG A 441 -15.24 -3.29 -22.81
N THR A 442 -14.27 -2.65 -22.13
CA THR A 442 -12.83 -2.94 -22.26
C THR A 442 -12.54 -4.40 -21.88
N GLU A 443 -13.12 -4.88 -20.80
CA GLU A 443 -12.94 -6.26 -20.33
C GLU A 443 -13.54 -7.30 -21.28
N LYS A 444 -14.71 -7.04 -21.83
CA LYS A 444 -15.34 -7.91 -22.84
C LYS A 444 -14.47 -8.02 -24.09
N GLU A 445 -13.92 -6.92 -24.56
CA GLU A 445 -13.03 -6.88 -25.72
C GLU A 445 -11.73 -7.62 -25.43
N ALA A 446 -11.09 -7.33 -24.29
CA ALA A 446 -9.86 -8.00 -23.86
C ALA A 446 -10.06 -9.52 -23.72
N ALA A 447 -11.12 -9.97 -23.05
CA ALA A 447 -11.43 -11.39 -22.89
C ALA A 447 -11.64 -12.08 -24.25
N SER A 448 -12.34 -11.42 -25.20
CA SER A 448 -12.52 -11.94 -26.56
C SER A 448 -11.20 -12.05 -27.32
N LEU A 449 -10.29 -11.08 -27.16
CA LEU A 449 -8.97 -11.11 -27.79
C LEU A 449 -8.10 -12.21 -27.17
N LEU A 450 -8.10 -12.35 -25.86
CA LEU A 450 -7.35 -13.40 -25.13
C LEU A 450 -7.73 -14.81 -25.60
N LEU A 451 -9.02 -15.06 -25.84
CA LEU A 451 -9.50 -16.34 -26.35
C LEU A 451 -9.00 -16.66 -27.77
N ARG A 452 -8.82 -15.65 -28.61
CA ARG A 452 -8.35 -15.82 -30.01
C ARG A 452 -6.82 -15.84 -30.10
N ASN A 453 -6.18 -14.98 -29.35
CA ASN A 453 -4.75 -14.77 -29.32
C ASN A 453 -4.36 -14.16 -27.97
N GLY A 454 -3.81 -15.00 -27.07
CA GLY A 454 -3.42 -14.58 -25.73
C GLY A 454 -2.50 -13.34 -25.70
N ASP A 455 -1.50 -13.31 -26.59
CA ASP A 455 -0.56 -12.18 -26.66
C ASP A 455 -1.21 -10.91 -27.23
N GLY A 456 -2.15 -11.06 -28.19
CA GLY A 456 -2.95 -9.94 -28.69
C GLY A 456 -3.83 -9.32 -27.61
N GLY A 457 -4.46 -10.15 -26.79
CA GLY A 457 -5.27 -9.68 -25.65
C GLY A 457 -4.42 -8.97 -24.58
N ARG A 458 -3.25 -9.49 -24.25
CA ARG A 458 -2.31 -8.85 -23.30
C ARG A 458 -1.76 -7.53 -23.84
N ARG A 459 -1.46 -7.46 -25.12
CA ARG A 459 -1.06 -6.20 -25.78
C ARG A 459 -2.15 -5.16 -25.69
N PHE A 460 -3.40 -5.54 -26.00
CA PHE A 460 -4.56 -4.65 -25.87
C PHE A 460 -4.68 -4.08 -24.44
N LEU A 461 -4.54 -4.93 -23.40
CA LEU A 461 -4.60 -4.49 -22.01
C LEU A 461 -3.43 -3.56 -21.65
N SER A 462 -2.22 -3.84 -22.16
CA SER A 462 -1.06 -2.96 -21.97
C SER A 462 -1.28 -1.59 -22.62
N ASP A 463 -1.72 -1.57 -23.87
CA ASP A 463 -2.02 -0.33 -24.61
C ASP A 463 -3.12 0.50 -23.92
N TYR A 464 -4.16 -0.18 -23.43
CA TYR A 464 -5.24 0.48 -22.69
C TYR A 464 -4.72 1.11 -21.39
N SER A 465 -4.06 0.33 -20.51
CA SER A 465 -3.54 0.83 -19.23
C SER A 465 -2.52 1.95 -19.43
N ASN A 466 -1.62 1.81 -20.42
CA ASN A 466 -0.62 2.82 -20.76
C ASN A 466 -1.27 4.12 -21.25
N LYS A 467 -2.28 4.03 -22.11
CA LYS A 467 -3.04 5.18 -22.58
C LYS A 467 -3.75 5.92 -21.44
N MET A 468 -4.31 5.17 -20.46
CA MET A 468 -4.93 5.79 -19.28
C MET A 468 -3.89 6.45 -18.37
N ALA A 469 -2.75 5.82 -18.17
CA ALA A 469 -1.63 6.39 -17.44
C ALA A 469 -1.11 7.71 -18.05
N GLU A 470 -0.98 7.77 -19.38
CA GLU A 470 -0.61 8.99 -20.10
C GLU A 470 -1.66 10.10 -19.98
N LYS A 471 -2.96 9.74 -20.06
CA LYS A 471 -4.06 10.72 -19.87
C LYS A 471 -4.02 11.28 -18.43
N ALA A 472 -3.79 10.42 -17.43
CA ALA A 472 -3.67 10.84 -16.04
C ALA A 472 -2.48 11.79 -15.84
N MET A 473 -1.33 11.53 -16.48
CA MET A 473 -0.19 12.44 -16.47
C MET A 473 -0.53 13.81 -17.06
N ARG A 474 -1.20 13.84 -18.21
CA ARG A 474 -1.66 15.11 -18.82
C ARG A 474 -2.63 15.86 -17.92
N LEU A 475 -3.55 15.13 -17.29
CA LEU A 475 -4.46 15.73 -16.31
C LEU A 475 -3.69 16.31 -15.11
N GLY A 476 -2.76 15.54 -14.50
CA GLY A 476 -1.96 16.03 -13.38
C GLY A 476 -1.19 17.30 -13.72
N ASN A 477 -0.53 17.36 -14.87
CA ASN A 477 0.16 18.57 -15.32
C ASN A 477 -0.80 19.76 -15.49
N SER A 478 -1.98 19.57 -16.10
CA SER A 478 -2.97 20.65 -16.30
C SER A 478 -3.63 21.16 -15.01
N LEU A 479 -3.49 20.45 -13.89
CA LEU A 479 -4.04 20.88 -12.60
C LEU A 479 -3.12 21.83 -11.84
N VAL A 480 -1.88 21.99 -12.26
CA VAL A 480 -0.90 22.92 -11.66
C VAL A 480 -0.54 24.10 -12.58
N ASP A 481 -0.89 24.03 -13.88
CA ASP A 481 -0.82 25.14 -14.85
C ASP A 481 -1.95 26.15 -14.60
#